data_82483aeb44ad1f0db5bae534779bb08a
#
_entry.id   82483aeb44ad1f0db5bae534779bb08a
#
_cell.length_a   1.000
_cell.length_b   1.000
_cell.length_c   1.000
_cell.angle_alpha   90.00
_cell.angle_beta   90.00
_cell.angle_gamma   90.00
#
_symmetry.space_group_name_H-M   'P 1'
#
loop_
_entity.id
_entity.type
_entity.pdbx_description
1 polymer ?
#
loop_
_entity_poly.entity_id
_entity_poly.type
_entity_poly.pdbx_seq_one_letter_code
_entity_poly.pdbx_strand_id
1 'polypeptide(L)'
;VTAGDREKFNTMTISWGGVGIMWGKPVVFTFIRPQRYTFAFMENGDRYTMSFFDEKYRDALKFCGSKSGKDYDKVKETGLTPAFTENGSVYFEEAKLVLECKKMYAQSLNAESITDRESVDKWYDNDFHKMYISEITKVLVKV
;
A
#
# COMPACT_ATOMS: atom_id res chain seq x y z
N VAL A 1 -2.78 -1.90 -0.18
CA VAL A 1 -1.33 -2.13 -0.13
C VAL A 1 -1.02 -3.17 0.93
N THR A 2 -0.14 -4.12 0.59
CA THR A 2 0.29 -5.20 1.50
C THR A 2 1.82 -5.25 1.49
N ALA A 3 2.42 -5.20 2.67
CA ALA A 3 3.86 -5.23 2.87
C ALA A 3 4.23 -6.25 3.96
N GLY A 4 5.43 -6.81 3.87
CA GLY A 4 5.93 -7.87 4.73
C GLY A 4 6.23 -9.14 3.93
N ASP A 5 6.33 -10.25 4.63
CA ASP A 5 6.70 -11.55 4.06
C ASP A 5 5.77 -12.66 4.55
N ARG A 6 6.15 -13.93 4.29
CA ARG A 6 5.37 -15.10 4.69
C ARG A 6 5.18 -15.23 6.20
N GLU A 7 6.14 -14.76 6.97
CA GLU A 7 6.11 -14.90 8.43
C GLU A 7 5.27 -13.79 9.06
N LYS A 8 5.40 -12.57 8.53
CA LYS A 8 4.67 -11.42 9.07
C LYS A 8 4.42 -10.37 8.00
N PHE A 9 3.17 -9.99 7.84
CA PHE A 9 2.75 -8.94 6.92
C PHE A 9 1.57 -8.15 7.48
N ASN A 10 1.31 -7.00 6.89
CA ASN A 10 0.09 -6.24 7.14
C ASN A 10 -0.44 -5.64 5.85
N THR A 11 -1.73 -5.39 5.81
CA THR A 11 -2.43 -4.78 4.68
C THR A 11 -3.26 -3.59 5.13
N MET A 12 -3.39 -2.61 4.27
CA MET A 12 -4.28 -1.47 4.47
C MET A 12 -4.83 -0.98 3.15
N THR A 13 -6.01 -0.40 3.20
CA THR A 13 -6.59 0.26 2.04
C THR A 13 -6.04 1.67 1.91
N ILE A 14 -5.64 2.02 0.71
CA ILE A 14 -5.18 3.37 0.35
C ILE A 14 -6.02 3.91 -0.80
N SER A 15 -6.09 5.24 -0.92
CA SER A 15 -6.80 5.90 -2.02
C SER A 15 -5.95 6.97 -2.73
N TRP A 16 -4.86 7.38 -2.11
CA TRP A 16 -3.96 8.41 -2.67
C TRP A 16 -2.81 7.75 -3.40
N GLY A 17 -2.53 8.24 -4.60
CA GLY A 17 -1.46 7.73 -5.42
C GLY A 17 -1.88 7.58 -6.88
N GLY A 18 -1.14 6.79 -7.60
CA GLY A 18 -1.40 6.54 -9.00
C GLY A 18 -0.33 5.68 -9.64
N VAL A 19 -0.45 5.51 -10.93
CA VAL A 19 0.54 4.81 -11.75
C VAL A 19 1.08 5.76 -12.81
N GLY A 20 2.31 5.53 -13.26
CA GLY A 20 2.93 6.38 -14.26
C GLY A 20 4.26 5.81 -14.74
N ILE A 21 5.09 6.70 -15.27
CA ILE A 21 6.43 6.37 -15.77
C ILE A 21 7.45 7.26 -15.05
N MET A 22 8.53 6.66 -14.57
CA MET A 22 9.69 7.38 -14.05
C MET A 22 10.96 6.61 -14.39
N TRP A 23 11.98 7.31 -14.87
CA TRP A 23 13.26 6.71 -15.31
C TRP A 23 13.07 5.61 -16.37
N GLY A 24 12.09 5.80 -17.27
CA GLY A 24 11.76 4.80 -18.29
C GLY A 24 11.11 3.51 -17.78
N LYS A 25 10.65 3.48 -16.53
CA LYS A 25 10.04 2.31 -15.89
C LYS A 25 8.57 2.58 -15.53
N PRO A 26 7.71 1.56 -15.62
CA PRO A 26 6.36 1.68 -15.07
C PRO A 26 6.44 1.73 -13.54
N VAL A 27 5.78 2.70 -12.93
CA VAL A 27 5.85 2.94 -11.49
C VAL A 27 4.49 3.12 -10.85
N VAL A 28 4.46 2.87 -9.54
CA VAL A 28 3.36 3.24 -8.64
C VAL A 28 3.85 4.33 -7.71
N PHE A 29 3.00 5.34 -7.50
CA PHE A 29 3.17 6.34 -6.45
C PHE A 29 2.27 5.96 -5.28
N THR A 30 2.86 5.70 -4.11
CA THR A 30 2.16 5.19 -2.93
C THR A 30 2.42 6.13 -1.76
N PHE A 31 1.35 6.52 -1.03
CA PHE A 31 1.44 7.42 0.11
C PHE A 31 0.98 6.71 1.36
N ILE A 32 1.85 6.62 2.38
CA ILE A 32 1.56 5.97 3.67
C ILE A 32 1.86 6.94 4.81
N ARG A 33 0.92 7.10 5.74
CA ARG A 33 1.16 7.87 6.96
C ARG A 33 2.03 7.10 7.95
N PRO A 34 2.96 7.78 8.65
CA PRO A 34 3.87 7.12 9.59
C PRO A 34 3.16 6.41 10.75
N GLN A 35 1.98 6.86 11.17
CA GLN A 35 1.23 6.25 12.26
C GLN A 35 0.47 4.97 11.86
N ARG A 36 0.39 4.66 10.56
CA ARG A 36 -0.27 3.41 10.12
C ARG A 36 0.63 2.21 10.42
N TYR A 37 0.03 1.12 10.91
CA TYR A 37 0.77 -0.11 11.24
C TYR A 37 1.55 -0.67 10.05
N THR A 38 1.01 -0.57 8.84
CA THR A 38 1.67 -0.99 7.60
C THR A 38 2.98 -0.22 7.32
N PHE A 39 3.13 0.99 7.87
CA PHE A 39 4.31 1.83 7.64
C PHE A 39 5.62 1.11 7.98
N ALA A 40 5.69 0.44 9.13
CA ALA A 40 6.88 -0.29 9.54
C ALA A 40 7.23 -1.42 8.56
N PHE A 41 6.23 -2.09 8.02
CA PHE A 41 6.42 -3.14 7.00
C PHE A 41 6.94 -2.56 5.68
N MET A 42 6.45 -1.37 5.29
CA MET A 42 6.95 -0.66 4.11
C MET A 42 8.40 -0.21 4.28
N GLU A 43 8.77 0.23 5.49
CA GLU A 43 10.15 0.66 5.78
C GLU A 43 11.15 -0.51 5.80
N ASN A 44 10.74 -1.66 6.33
CA ASN A 44 11.62 -2.81 6.53
C ASN A 44 11.88 -3.63 5.29
N GLY A 45 11.01 -3.57 4.28
CA GLY A 45 11.13 -4.34 3.04
C GLY A 45 11.44 -3.45 1.84
N ASP A 46 11.91 -4.06 0.75
CA ASP A 46 12.12 -3.37 -0.52
C ASP A 46 10.97 -3.61 -1.52
N ARG A 47 10.07 -4.56 -1.23
CA ARG A 47 8.92 -4.92 -2.06
C ARG A 47 7.61 -4.86 -1.30
N TYR A 48 6.54 -4.63 -2.04
CA TYR A 48 5.16 -4.69 -1.55
C TYR A 48 4.22 -4.95 -2.73
N THR A 49 2.95 -5.17 -2.45
CA THR A 49 1.94 -5.35 -3.49
C THR A 49 0.82 -4.32 -3.38
N MET A 50 0.25 -4.01 -4.54
CA MET A 50 -1.00 -3.25 -4.68
C MET A 50 -2.04 -4.20 -5.24
N SER A 51 -3.09 -4.47 -4.48
CA SER A 51 -4.17 -5.38 -4.87
C SER A 51 -5.47 -4.61 -5.14
N PHE A 52 -6.10 -4.92 -6.26
CA PHE A 52 -7.36 -4.31 -6.69
C PHE A 52 -8.45 -5.37 -6.72
N PHE A 53 -9.60 -5.06 -6.16
CA PHE A 53 -10.69 -6.00 -5.94
C PHE A 53 -11.98 -5.56 -6.64
N ASP A 54 -12.88 -6.52 -6.85
CA ASP A 54 -14.23 -6.22 -7.30
C ASP A 54 -15.08 -5.63 -6.16
N GLU A 55 -16.18 -4.99 -6.54
CA GLU A 55 -17.11 -4.30 -5.64
C GLU A 55 -17.58 -5.17 -4.46
N LYS A 56 -17.75 -6.48 -4.67
CA LYS A 56 -18.19 -7.40 -3.61
C LYS A 56 -17.26 -7.47 -2.41
N TYR A 57 -16.01 -7.00 -2.55
CA TYR A 57 -15.03 -6.95 -1.47
C TYR A 57 -14.94 -5.59 -0.77
N ARG A 58 -15.87 -4.68 -1.07
CA ARG A 58 -15.87 -3.32 -0.50
C ARG A 58 -15.81 -3.31 1.02
N ASP A 59 -16.55 -4.19 1.69
CA ASP A 59 -16.56 -4.26 3.16
C ASP A 59 -15.20 -4.71 3.71
N ALA A 60 -14.55 -5.67 3.07
CA ALA A 60 -13.20 -6.09 3.42
C ALA A 60 -12.20 -4.94 3.26
N LEU A 61 -12.28 -4.18 2.17
CA LEU A 61 -11.43 -3.01 1.95
C LEU A 61 -11.68 -1.91 2.98
N LYS A 62 -12.94 -1.66 3.35
CA LYS A 62 -13.31 -0.70 4.38
C LYS A 62 -12.73 -1.10 5.74
N PHE A 63 -12.83 -2.38 6.10
CA PHE A 63 -12.24 -2.92 7.32
C PHE A 63 -10.72 -2.71 7.33
N CYS A 64 -10.03 -3.12 6.27
CA CYS A 64 -8.57 -2.99 6.15
C CYS A 64 -8.09 -1.53 6.20
N GLY A 65 -8.90 -0.59 5.73
CA GLY A 65 -8.59 0.84 5.75
C GLY A 65 -8.85 1.53 7.09
N SER A 66 -9.82 1.05 7.88
CA SER A 66 -10.27 1.68 9.13
C SER A 66 -9.71 1.06 10.40
N LYS A 67 -9.28 -0.20 10.37
CA LYS A 67 -8.78 -0.94 11.53
C LYS A 67 -7.27 -1.12 11.46
N SER A 68 -6.62 -1.21 12.64
CA SER A 68 -5.19 -1.46 12.73
C SER A 68 -4.89 -2.94 12.82
N GLY A 69 -3.85 -3.39 12.12
CA GLY A 69 -3.33 -4.75 12.24
C GLY A 69 -2.67 -5.05 13.59
N LYS A 70 -2.46 -4.03 14.45
CA LYS A 70 -2.06 -4.22 15.84
C LYS A 70 -3.16 -4.84 16.67
N ASP A 71 -4.41 -4.50 16.37
CA ASP A 71 -5.58 -4.86 17.17
C ASP A 71 -6.40 -5.98 16.55
N TYR A 72 -6.26 -6.19 15.23
CA TYR A 72 -7.05 -7.13 14.45
C TYR A 72 -6.20 -7.96 13.52
N ASP A 73 -6.51 -9.25 13.42
CA ASP A 73 -6.05 -10.10 12.31
C ASP A 73 -6.94 -9.86 11.10
N LYS A 74 -6.47 -9.03 10.17
CA LYS A 74 -7.25 -8.61 9.01
C LYS A 74 -7.60 -9.76 8.07
N VAL A 75 -6.75 -10.77 7.97
CA VAL A 75 -7.02 -11.99 7.19
C VAL A 75 -8.21 -12.74 7.77
N LYS A 76 -8.16 -12.99 9.07
CA LYS A 76 -9.25 -13.69 9.78
C LYS A 76 -10.57 -12.92 9.72
N GLU A 77 -10.51 -11.60 9.94
CA GLU A 77 -11.72 -10.76 9.98
C GLU A 77 -12.37 -10.59 8.61
N THR A 78 -11.59 -10.55 7.54
CA THR A 78 -12.10 -10.32 6.18
C THR A 78 -12.33 -11.59 5.38
N GLY A 79 -11.70 -12.70 5.78
CA GLY A 79 -11.72 -13.95 5.01
C GLY A 79 -10.90 -13.92 3.72
N LEU A 80 -10.09 -12.89 3.51
CA LEU A 80 -9.18 -12.82 2.36
C LEU A 80 -8.08 -13.88 2.49
N THR A 81 -7.70 -14.49 1.38
CA THR A 81 -6.73 -15.59 1.30
C THR A 81 -5.36 -15.07 0.89
N PRO A 82 -4.37 -15.05 1.80
CA PRO A 82 -3.01 -14.65 1.43
C PRO A 82 -2.37 -15.63 0.45
N ALA A 83 -1.69 -15.09 -0.53
CA ALA A 83 -0.85 -15.82 -1.47
C ALA A 83 0.48 -15.09 -1.63
N PHE A 84 1.46 -15.71 -2.28
CA PHE A 84 2.82 -15.20 -2.32
C PHE A 84 3.39 -15.26 -3.73
N THR A 85 4.06 -14.19 -4.13
CA THR A 85 4.83 -14.16 -5.38
C THR A 85 6.10 -14.99 -5.24
N GLU A 86 6.80 -15.23 -6.34
CA GLU A 86 8.12 -15.89 -6.35
C GLU A 86 9.14 -15.13 -5.49
N ASN A 87 9.02 -13.80 -5.42
CA ASN A 87 9.87 -12.95 -4.59
C ASN A 87 9.45 -12.90 -3.12
N GLY A 88 8.38 -13.62 -2.74
CA GLY A 88 7.88 -13.66 -1.37
C GLY A 88 6.96 -12.50 -0.98
N SER A 89 6.60 -11.63 -1.91
CA SER A 89 5.62 -10.57 -1.66
C SER A 89 4.24 -11.15 -1.44
N VAL A 90 3.48 -10.57 -0.52
CA VAL A 90 2.16 -11.05 -0.13
C VAL A 90 1.07 -10.34 -0.94
N TYR A 91 0.12 -11.09 -1.46
CA TYR A 91 -1.08 -10.58 -2.10
C TYR A 91 -2.30 -11.42 -1.68
N PHE A 92 -3.48 -11.16 -2.21
CA PHE A 92 -4.69 -11.91 -1.90
C PHE A 92 -5.28 -12.55 -3.16
N GLU A 93 -5.65 -13.82 -3.07
CA GLU A 93 -6.20 -14.60 -4.20
C GLU A 93 -7.48 -13.99 -4.78
N GLU A 94 -8.23 -13.25 -3.97
CA GLU A 94 -9.48 -12.60 -4.39
C GLU A 94 -9.26 -11.36 -5.24
N ALA A 95 -8.04 -10.81 -5.29
CA ALA A 95 -7.72 -9.65 -6.11
C ALA A 95 -7.87 -9.96 -7.59
N LYS A 96 -8.48 -9.05 -8.35
CA LYS A 96 -8.57 -9.15 -9.81
C LYS A 96 -7.31 -8.68 -10.53
N LEU A 97 -6.55 -7.82 -9.88
CA LEU A 97 -5.29 -7.27 -10.37
C LEU A 97 -4.36 -7.09 -9.19
N VAL A 98 -3.11 -7.53 -9.34
CA VAL A 98 -2.04 -7.32 -8.37
C VAL A 98 -0.83 -6.73 -9.07
N LEU A 99 -0.27 -5.67 -8.51
CA LEU A 99 1.01 -5.10 -8.92
C LEU A 99 2.04 -5.43 -7.85
N GLU A 100 3.08 -6.18 -8.19
CA GLU A 100 4.25 -6.33 -7.32
C GLU A 100 5.19 -5.17 -7.57
N CYS A 101 5.57 -4.48 -6.51
CA CYS A 101 6.31 -3.23 -6.59
C CYS A 101 7.64 -3.34 -5.84
N LYS A 102 8.71 -2.81 -6.44
CA LYS A 102 10.02 -2.67 -5.82
C LYS A 102 10.34 -1.20 -5.60
N LYS A 103 10.61 -0.82 -4.36
CA LYS A 103 10.92 0.57 -4.01
C LYS A 103 12.16 1.07 -4.77
N MET A 104 12.05 2.27 -5.34
CA MET A 104 13.15 2.98 -5.99
C MET A 104 13.49 4.27 -5.29
N TYR A 105 12.48 4.95 -4.73
CA TYR A 105 12.63 6.25 -4.09
C TYR A 105 11.59 6.40 -2.99
N ALA A 106 11.97 7.00 -1.87
CA ALA A 106 11.05 7.29 -0.79
C ALA A 106 11.42 8.60 -0.11
N GLN A 107 10.42 9.44 0.14
CA GLN A 107 10.59 10.72 0.80
C GLN A 107 9.28 11.13 1.48
N SER A 108 9.40 11.61 2.71
CA SER A 108 8.27 12.27 3.37
C SER A 108 7.92 13.57 2.67
N LEU A 109 6.63 13.87 2.56
CA LEU A 109 6.19 15.16 2.05
C LEU A 109 6.77 16.26 2.95
N ASN A 110 7.35 17.28 2.33
CA ASN A 110 7.93 18.42 3.02
C ASN A 110 6.90 19.55 3.10
N ALA A 111 6.55 19.95 4.32
CA ALA A 111 5.60 21.05 4.57
C ALA A 111 5.99 22.35 3.84
N GLU A 112 7.28 22.65 3.77
CA GLU A 112 7.77 23.87 3.12
C GLU A 112 7.57 23.84 1.59
N SER A 113 7.48 22.66 1.00
CA SER A 113 7.26 22.48 -0.44
C SER A 113 5.78 22.48 -0.82
N ILE A 114 4.86 22.47 0.16
CA ILE A 114 3.42 22.45 -0.09
C ILE A 114 2.95 23.90 -0.26
N THR A 115 2.40 24.21 -1.41
CA THR A 115 1.83 25.54 -1.73
C THR A 115 0.36 25.63 -1.39
N ASP A 116 -0.35 24.50 -1.39
CA ASP A 116 -1.76 24.41 -0.99
C ASP A 116 -1.88 24.32 0.53
N ARG A 117 -1.90 25.46 1.21
CA ARG A 117 -1.95 25.53 2.67
C ARG A 117 -3.29 25.07 3.24
N GLU A 118 -4.36 25.27 2.51
CA GLU A 118 -5.69 24.79 2.92
C GLU A 118 -5.72 23.27 3.04
N SER A 119 -5.12 22.57 2.10
CA SER A 119 -4.99 21.10 2.16
C SER A 119 -4.11 20.64 3.32
N VAL A 120 -3.03 21.34 3.63
CA VAL A 120 -2.19 21.04 4.80
C VAL A 120 -3.01 21.11 6.09
N ASP A 121 -3.74 22.20 6.29
CA ASP A 121 -4.54 22.43 7.50
C ASP A 121 -5.68 21.41 7.62
N LYS A 122 -6.27 21.02 6.49
CA LYS A 122 -7.36 20.05 6.44
C LYS A 122 -6.92 18.62 6.75
N TRP A 123 -5.79 18.19 6.22
CA TRP A 123 -5.39 16.77 6.19
C TRP A 123 -4.31 16.40 7.19
N TYR A 124 -3.51 17.35 7.69
CA TYR A 124 -2.33 17.06 8.47
C TYR A 124 -2.29 17.79 9.81
N ASP A 125 -1.76 17.08 10.79
CA ASP A 125 -1.31 17.62 12.08
C ASP A 125 0.18 17.23 12.25
N ASN A 126 1.03 17.75 11.36
CA ASN A 126 2.46 17.46 11.26
C ASN A 126 2.79 15.97 11.02
N ASP A 127 1.82 15.19 10.57
CA ASP A 127 1.90 13.75 10.31
C ASP A 127 1.91 13.44 8.81
N PHE A 128 2.78 14.11 8.07
CA PHE A 128 2.84 14.03 6.61
C PHE A 128 3.05 12.61 6.10
N HIS A 129 2.37 12.28 5.00
CA HIS A 129 2.59 11.02 4.31
C HIS A 129 4.02 10.90 3.82
N LYS A 130 4.56 9.68 3.85
CA LYS A 130 5.75 9.32 3.09
C LYS A 130 5.31 8.82 1.72
N MET A 131 5.93 9.36 0.67
CA MET A 131 5.72 8.93 -0.69
C MET A 131 6.76 7.87 -1.05
N TYR A 132 6.31 6.78 -1.64
CA TYR A 132 7.16 5.75 -2.23
C TYR A 132 6.92 5.74 -3.74
N ILE A 133 8.00 5.80 -4.50
CA ILE A 133 7.95 5.59 -5.95
C ILE A 133 8.59 4.24 -6.20
N SER A 134 7.84 3.33 -6.80
CA SER A 134 8.24 1.93 -6.89
C SER A 134 8.00 1.39 -8.29
N GLU A 135 8.98 0.63 -8.81
CA GLU A 135 8.84 -0.03 -10.09
C GLU A 135 7.81 -1.16 -10.00
N ILE A 136 6.92 -1.24 -10.98
CA ILE A 136 6.04 -2.39 -11.15
C ILE A 136 6.87 -3.49 -11.81
N THR A 137 7.24 -4.50 -11.03
CA THR A 137 8.09 -5.61 -11.50
C THR A 137 7.30 -6.81 -11.99
N LYS A 138 6.05 -6.95 -11.54
CA LYS A 138 5.16 -8.04 -11.94
C LYS A 138 3.70 -7.59 -11.87
N VAL A 139 2.91 -8.05 -12.82
CA VAL A 139 1.46 -7.85 -12.87
C VAL A 139 0.79 -9.21 -12.89
N LEU A 140 -0.12 -9.44 -11.94
CA LEU A 140 -0.97 -10.63 -11.90
C LEU A 140 -2.40 -10.22 -12.20
N VAL A 141 -3.02 -10.90 -13.14
CA VAL A 141 -4.43 -10.67 -13.54
C VAL A 141 -5.21 -11.95 -13.35
N LYS A 142 -6.33 -11.86 -12.66
CA LYS A 142 -7.26 -12.98 -12.52
C LYS A 142 -8.07 -13.15 -13.79
N VAL A 143 -7.99 -14.31 -14.38
CA VAL A 143 -8.78 -14.68 -15.57
C VAL A 143 -10.08 -15.35 -15.16
#